data_e05ed44ca0c62c0192bb250e39ad55b4
#
_entry.id   e05ed44ca0c62c0192bb250e39ad55b4
#
_cell.length_a   1.000
_cell.length_b   1.000
_cell.length_c   1.000
_cell.angle_alpha   90.00
_cell.angle_beta   90.00
_cell.angle_gamma   90.00
#
_symmetry.space_group_name_H-M   'P 1'
#
loop_
_entity.id
_entity.type
_entity.pdbx_description
1 polymer ?
#
loop_
_entity_poly.entity_id
_entity_poly.type
_entity_poly.pdbx_seq_one_letter_code
_entity_poly.pdbx_strand_id
1 'polypeptide(L)'
;MKKSLLTSTLGALALGVAFAAPASAENISACLITKTDTNPFFVKMKEGATEKAKELGIELKSFAGKIDGDHETQVAAIETCIADGAKGILLTASDTSSIVSSVKQARDAGLLVIALDTPLNPIDAADMTFATDNFKAGELIGQWAKAKLGDEAANAKIAMLDLGVSQPTVGVLRDQGFLQGFGIDLGDPNKWGDETDPRVVGHDVTAGNEEGGRTAMENLLAADPMINVVYTINEPAAAGAYEALKAIGREGDVTIVSVDGGCPGVQNVADGVIGATSQQYPLLMASKGIEAIAAWAKDGTKPQPTEGKDFFDTGVELVTDQPVDGVPSISVKEGMDRCWG
;
A
#
# COMPACT_ATOMS: atom_id res chain seq x y z
N MET A 1 61.52 48.85 -66.87
CA MET A 1 60.78 47.61 -67.15
C MET A 1 60.75 46.78 -65.86
N LYS A 2 59.69 46.82 -65.07
CA LYS A 2 59.53 45.99 -63.86
C LYS A 2 58.13 45.29 -63.99
N LYS A 3 58.17 43.98 -64.13
CA LYS A 3 56.96 43.14 -64.16
C LYS A 3 56.54 42.83 -62.75
N SER A 4 55.29 43.19 -62.48
CA SER A 4 54.58 42.87 -61.24
C SER A 4 53.90 41.50 -61.38
N LEU A 5 54.22 40.54 -60.48
CA LEU A 5 53.48 39.28 -60.33
C LEU A 5 52.40 39.48 -59.32
N LEU A 6 51.12 39.27 -59.72
CA LEU A 6 50.00 39.10 -58.85
C LEU A 6 49.91 37.62 -58.39
N THR A 7 50.06 37.38 -57.11
CA THR A 7 49.78 36.08 -56.50
C THR A 7 48.36 36.05 -55.97
N SER A 8 47.49 35.24 -56.56
CA SER A 8 46.15 34.97 -56.11
C SER A 8 46.15 33.89 -55.00
N THR A 9 45.75 34.23 -53.77
CA THR A 9 45.52 33.27 -52.70
C THR A 9 44.07 32.79 -52.72
N LEU A 10 43.85 31.52 -53.08
CA LEU A 10 42.56 30.83 -52.87
C LEU A 10 42.41 30.50 -51.40
N GLY A 11 41.43 31.11 -50.72
CA GLY A 11 41.00 30.72 -49.37
C GLY A 11 40.04 29.53 -49.48
N ALA A 12 40.43 28.39 -48.97
CA ALA A 12 39.57 27.24 -48.82
C ALA A 12 38.72 27.41 -47.56
N LEU A 13 37.40 27.65 -47.75
CA LEU A 13 36.41 27.59 -46.67
C LEU A 13 36.14 26.11 -46.34
N ALA A 14 36.67 25.63 -45.18
CA ALA A 14 36.31 24.33 -44.64
C ALA A 14 34.98 24.46 -43.90
N LEU A 15 33.86 23.98 -44.49
CA LEU A 15 32.61 23.76 -43.79
C LEU A 15 32.80 22.62 -42.78
N GLY A 16 32.89 22.96 -41.48
CA GLY A 16 32.85 21.99 -40.39
C GLY A 16 31.40 21.46 -40.24
N VAL A 17 31.14 20.25 -40.70
CA VAL A 17 29.93 19.52 -40.42
C VAL A 17 30.04 19.05 -38.96
N ALA A 18 29.38 19.74 -38.03
CA ALA A 18 29.20 19.26 -36.66
C ALA A 18 28.30 18.03 -36.70
N PHE A 19 28.84 16.86 -36.56
CA PHE A 19 28.07 15.65 -36.25
C PHE A 19 27.55 15.82 -34.81
N ALA A 20 26.24 16.15 -34.67
CA ALA A 20 25.53 15.98 -33.43
C ALA A 20 25.57 14.46 -33.12
N ALA A 21 26.33 14.05 -32.12
CA ALA A 21 26.22 12.70 -31.58
C ALA A 21 24.77 12.50 -31.14
N PRO A 22 24.16 11.35 -31.47
CA PRO A 22 22.83 11.05 -30.91
C PRO A 22 22.96 11.12 -29.38
N ALA A 23 22.14 11.96 -28.75
CA ALA A 23 22.01 11.93 -27.29
C ALA A 23 21.62 10.49 -26.94
N SER A 24 22.52 9.79 -26.26
CA SER A 24 22.20 8.48 -25.67
C SER A 24 20.97 8.72 -24.80
N ALA A 25 19.87 8.07 -25.12
CA ALA A 25 18.71 8.11 -24.23
C ALA A 25 19.22 7.63 -22.85
N GLU A 26 19.21 8.53 -21.87
CA GLU A 26 19.61 8.20 -20.50
C GLU A 26 18.69 7.08 -20.03
N ASN A 27 19.25 5.92 -19.68
CA ASN A 27 18.45 4.80 -19.18
C ASN A 27 17.81 5.24 -17.86
N ILE A 28 16.50 5.46 -17.88
CA ILE A 28 15.75 5.77 -16.67
C ILE A 28 15.72 4.51 -15.80
N SER A 29 16.16 4.63 -14.54
CA SER A 29 16.01 3.57 -13.55
C SER A 29 15.12 4.02 -12.40
N ALA A 30 14.37 3.08 -11.83
CA ALA A 30 13.48 3.25 -10.70
C ALA A 30 13.67 2.12 -9.69
N CYS A 31 13.34 2.38 -8.44
CA CYS A 31 13.31 1.37 -7.39
C CYS A 31 11.88 1.13 -6.90
N LEU A 32 11.57 -0.13 -6.60
CA LEU A 32 10.42 -0.53 -5.80
C LEU A 32 10.94 -1.15 -4.50
N ILE A 33 10.47 -0.65 -3.35
CA ILE A 33 10.84 -1.13 -2.03
C ILE A 33 9.57 -1.47 -1.27
N THR A 34 9.31 -2.77 -1.05
CA THR A 34 8.12 -3.28 -0.37
C THR A 34 8.43 -3.74 1.06
N LYS A 35 7.39 -3.99 1.87
CA LYS A 35 7.58 -4.49 3.24
C LYS A 35 8.10 -5.92 3.25
N THR A 36 7.55 -6.79 2.37
CA THR A 36 7.99 -8.18 2.18
C THR A 36 7.88 -8.58 0.71
N ASP A 37 8.46 -9.70 0.34
CA ASP A 37 8.31 -10.33 -0.97
C ASP A 37 7.42 -11.59 -0.93
N THR A 38 6.82 -11.91 0.22
CA THR A 38 5.98 -13.09 0.46
C THR A 38 4.49 -12.76 0.55
N ASN A 39 4.12 -11.55 1.02
CA ASN A 39 2.73 -11.15 1.07
C ASN A 39 2.18 -10.96 -0.36
N PRO A 40 1.05 -11.62 -0.71
CA PRO A 40 0.47 -11.56 -2.06
C PRO A 40 0.21 -10.14 -2.58
N PHE A 41 -0.16 -9.21 -1.70
CA PHE A 41 -0.37 -7.80 -2.04
C PHE A 41 0.90 -7.15 -2.62
N PHE A 42 2.06 -7.35 -1.98
CA PHE A 42 3.32 -6.79 -2.46
C PHE A 42 3.87 -7.55 -3.68
N VAL A 43 3.59 -8.85 -3.80
CA VAL A 43 3.90 -9.62 -5.01
C VAL A 43 3.18 -9.02 -6.21
N LYS A 44 1.89 -8.70 -6.09
CA LYS A 44 1.12 -8.07 -7.17
C LYS A 44 1.50 -6.60 -7.41
N MET A 45 1.84 -5.87 -6.38
CA MET A 45 2.42 -4.53 -6.52
C MET A 45 3.71 -4.54 -7.37
N LYS A 46 4.59 -5.50 -7.10
CA LYS A 46 5.82 -5.71 -7.90
C LYS A 46 5.52 -6.10 -9.35
N GLU A 47 4.50 -6.95 -9.57
CA GLU A 47 4.05 -7.33 -10.92
C GLU A 47 3.62 -6.08 -11.70
N GLY A 48 2.71 -5.26 -11.14
CA GLY A 48 2.24 -4.03 -11.78
C GLY A 48 3.36 -3.02 -12.06
N ALA A 49 4.30 -2.85 -11.12
CA ALA A 49 5.48 -2.01 -11.34
C ALA A 49 6.36 -2.56 -12.48
N THR A 50 6.59 -3.88 -12.50
CA THR A 50 7.46 -4.54 -13.49
C THR A 50 6.89 -4.43 -14.91
N GLU A 51 5.59 -4.70 -15.06
CA GLU A 51 4.90 -4.60 -16.35
C GLU A 51 4.94 -3.16 -16.90
N LYS A 52 4.62 -2.17 -16.06
CA LYS A 52 4.63 -0.76 -16.46
C LYS A 52 6.05 -0.25 -16.74
N ALA A 53 7.04 -0.65 -15.95
CA ALA A 53 8.44 -0.30 -16.20
C ALA A 53 8.93 -0.85 -17.54
N LYS A 54 8.58 -2.11 -17.86
CA LYS A 54 8.89 -2.73 -19.16
C LYS A 54 8.21 -1.98 -20.32
N GLU A 55 6.93 -1.62 -20.16
CA GLU A 55 6.18 -0.84 -21.17
C GLU A 55 6.86 0.50 -21.49
N LEU A 56 7.37 1.18 -20.46
CA LEU A 56 7.98 2.51 -20.58
C LEU A 56 9.50 2.48 -20.79
N GLY A 57 10.12 1.30 -20.87
CA GLY A 57 11.58 1.15 -21.04
C GLY A 57 12.38 1.61 -19.82
N ILE A 58 11.83 1.48 -18.62
CA ILE A 58 12.47 1.84 -17.35
C ILE A 58 13.12 0.59 -16.74
N GLU A 59 14.37 0.72 -16.28
CA GLU A 59 15.02 -0.31 -15.50
C GLU A 59 14.50 -0.30 -14.07
N LEU A 60 13.78 -1.36 -13.67
CA LEU A 60 13.22 -1.47 -12.30
C LEU A 60 14.10 -2.37 -11.44
N LYS A 61 14.57 -1.83 -10.30
CA LYS A 61 15.19 -2.60 -9.22
C LYS A 61 14.19 -2.79 -8.09
N SER A 62 14.02 -4.04 -7.65
CA SER A 62 13.06 -4.36 -6.58
C SER A 62 13.79 -4.87 -5.33
N PHE A 63 13.40 -4.32 -4.19
CA PHE A 63 13.87 -4.68 -2.85
C PHE A 63 12.67 -4.96 -1.94
N ALA A 64 12.90 -5.74 -0.90
CA ALA A 64 11.88 -6.02 0.11
C ALA A 64 12.53 -6.19 1.48
N GLY A 65 11.81 -5.84 2.55
CA GLY A 65 12.15 -6.27 3.91
C GLY A 65 11.99 -7.79 4.06
N LYS A 66 12.58 -8.37 5.08
CA LYS A 66 12.48 -9.81 5.40
C LYS A 66 11.15 -10.16 6.03
N ILE A 67 10.63 -9.23 6.84
CA ILE A 67 9.35 -9.31 7.53
C ILE A 67 8.71 -7.92 7.53
N ASP A 68 7.40 -7.82 7.79
CA ASP A 68 6.78 -6.52 8.08
C ASP A 68 7.41 -5.94 9.36
N GLY A 69 7.79 -4.67 9.31
CA GLY A 69 8.56 -4.01 10.38
C GLY A 69 10.09 -3.97 10.16
N ASP A 70 10.64 -4.66 9.15
CA ASP A 70 12.08 -4.60 8.81
C ASP A 70 12.41 -3.31 8.04
N HIS A 71 12.47 -2.18 8.78
CA HIS A 71 12.76 -0.90 8.17
C HIS A 71 14.26 -0.73 7.86
N GLU A 72 15.16 -1.42 8.56
CA GLU A 72 16.61 -1.31 8.32
C GLU A 72 17.00 -1.79 6.92
N THR A 73 16.41 -2.90 6.47
CA THR A 73 16.60 -3.37 5.08
C THR A 73 16.06 -2.35 4.07
N GLN A 74 14.95 -1.66 4.38
CA GLN A 74 14.41 -0.61 3.51
C GLN A 74 15.32 0.63 3.44
N VAL A 75 15.93 1.03 4.56
CA VAL A 75 16.95 2.11 4.59
C VAL A 75 18.10 1.78 3.66
N ALA A 76 18.69 0.57 3.78
CA ALA A 76 19.78 0.13 2.91
C ALA A 76 19.38 0.08 1.42
N ALA A 77 18.12 -0.27 1.13
CA ALA A 77 17.59 -0.25 -0.24
C ALA A 77 17.50 1.19 -0.78
N ILE A 78 17.05 2.15 0.02
CA ILE A 78 17.01 3.58 -0.36
C ILE A 78 18.43 4.09 -0.69
N GLU A 79 19.40 3.81 0.19
CA GLU A 79 20.80 4.19 -0.03
C GLU A 79 21.35 3.60 -1.33
N THR A 80 21.02 2.35 -1.62
CA THR A 80 21.38 1.68 -2.88
C THR A 80 20.78 2.40 -4.08
N CYS A 81 19.48 2.77 -4.03
CA CYS A 81 18.80 3.48 -5.11
C CYS A 81 19.40 4.88 -5.36
N ILE A 82 19.82 5.59 -4.30
CA ILE A 82 20.53 6.87 -4.41
C ILE A 82 21.89 6.66 -5.09
N ALA A 83 22.68 5.68 -4.63
CA ALA A 83 24.00 5.39 -5.17
C ALA A 83 23.96 4.98 -6.65
N ASP A 84 22.93 4.26 -7.05
CA ASP A 84 22.70 3.80 -8.43
C ASP A 84 22.15 4.93 -9.36
N GLY A 85 21.84 6.10 -8.81
CA GLY A 85 21.33 7.24 -9.58
C GLY A 85 19.92 7.02 -10.12
N ALA A 86 19.07 6.29 -9.40
CA ALA A 86 17.68 6.10 -9.75
C ALA A 86 16.94 7.45 -9.88
N LYS A 87 15.96 7.53 -10.77
CA LYS A 87 15.14 8.75 -10.95
C LYS A 87 13.99 8.83 -9.93
N GLY A 88 13.63 7.71 -9.32
CA GLY A 88 12.62 7.69 -8.27
C GLY A 88 12.53 6.37 -7.53
N ILE A 89 11.82 6.43 -6.41
CA ILE A 89 11.57 5.30 -5.51
C ILE A 89 10.07 5.18 -5.27
N LEU A 90 9.54 3.97 -5.42
CA LEU A 90 8.25 3.55 -4.93
C LEU A 90 8.48 2.81 -3.61
N LEU A 91 7.92 3.30 -2.52
CA LEU A 91 8.18 2.80 -1.17
C LEU A 91 6.89 2.44 -0.44
N THR A 92 6.78 1.20 0.03
CA THR A 92 5.77 0.82 1.03
C THR A 92 6.49 0.67 2.37
N ALA A 93 6.42 1.71 3.21
CA ALA A 93 7.21 1.78 4.44
C ALA A 93 6.74 0.82 5.53
N SER A 94 7.68 0.08 6.12
CA SER A 94 7.43 -0.77 7.31
C SER A 94 7.30 0.05 8.58
N ASP A 95 8.07 1.13 8.72
CA ASP A 95 7.94 2.15 9.76
C ASP A 95 7.83 3.53 9.12
N THR A 96 6.67 4.15 9.27
CA THR A 96 6.30 5.37 8.56
C THR A 96 6.97 6.65 9.07
N SER A 97 7.49 6.62 10.28
CA SER A 97 8.21 7.75 10.90
C SER A 97 9.72 7.58 10.82
N SER A 98 10.24 6.40 11.14
CA SER A 98 11.69 6.16 11.16
C SER A 98 12.34 6.26 9.78
N ILE A 99 11.61 5.93 8.70
CA ILE A 99 12.11 5.97 7.33
C ILE A 99 12.28 7.40 6.76
N VAL A 100 11.66 8.42 7.39
CA VAL A 100 11.58 9.79 6.87
C VAL A 100 12.94 10.42 6.59
N SER A 101 13.94 10.14 7.45
CA SER A 101 15.29 10.66 7.24
C SER A 101 15.94 10.14 5.96
N SER A 102 15.76 8.87 5.63
CA SER A 102 16.29 8.25 4.41
C SER A 102 15.51 8.71 3.18
N VAL A 103 14.21 8.87 3.29
CA VAL A 103 13.37 9.47 2.24
C VAL A 103 13.82 10.89 1.92
N LYS A 104 14.10 11.70 2.96
CA LYS A 104 14.64 13.04 2.75
C LYS A 104 15.97 13.02 2.00
N GLN A 105 16.88 12.10 2.33
CA GLN A 105 18.15 11.96 1.61
C GLN A 105 17.93 11.62 0.12
N ALA A 106 16.98 10.73 -0.20
CA ALA A 106 16.64 10.40 -1.58
C ALA A 106 16.08 11.63 -2.33
N ARG A 107 15.20 12.40 -1.72
CA ARG A 107 14.65 13.64 -2.30
C ARG A 107 15.72 14.71 -2.48
N ASP A 108 16.62 14.89 -1.52
CA ASP A 108 17.75 15.83 -1.61
C ASP A 108 18.73 15.41 -2.73
N ALA A 109 18.84 14.13 -3.03
CA ALA A 109 19.60 13.60 -4.17
C ALA A 109 18.86 13.73 -5.53
N GLY A 110 17.63 14.26 -5.53
CA GLY A 110 16.85 14.54 -6.75
C GLY A 110 15.94 13.39 -7.20
N LEU A 111 15.78 12.35 -6.40
CA LEU A 111 14.85 11.26 -6.69
C LEU A 111 13.42 11.69 -6.37
N LEU A 112 12.47 11.32 -7.21
CA LEU A 112 11.04 11.39 -6.86
C LEU A 112 10.70 10.23 -5.92
N VAL A 113 10.20 10.51 -4.73
CA VAL A 113 9.80 9.47 -3.76
C VAL A 113 8.29 9.43 -3.63
N ILE A 114 7.71 8.28 -3.98
CA ILE A 114 6.27 8.02 -3.89
C ILE A 114 6.05 6.94 -2.84
N ALA A 115 5.26 7.27 -1.81
CA ALA A 115 4.75 6.28 -0.88
C ALA A 115 3.61 5.49 -1.54
N LEU A 116 3.66 4.17 -1.50
CA LEU A 116 2.61 3.29 -1.97
C LEU A 116 1.86 2.68 -0.79
N ASP A 117 0.52 2.63 -0.85
CA ASP A 117 -0.36 2.01 0.15
C ASP A 117 -0.28 2.65 1.56
N THR A 118 0.92 2.84 2.07
CA THR A 118 1.19 3.25 3.44
C THR A 118 1.73 4.69 3.46
N PRO A 119 0.92 5.71 3.79
CA PRO A 119 1.38 7.09 3.91
C PRO A 119 2.52 7.22 4.92
N LEU A 120 3.48 8.11 4.68
CA LEU A 120 4.51 8.43 5.67
C LEU A 120 3.95 9.31 6.79
N ASN A 121 4.66 9.41 7.88
CA ASN A 121 4.33 10.31 8.98
C ASN A 121 5.50 11.30 9.24
N PRO A 122 5.36 12.58 8.84
CA PRO A 122 4.20 13.20 8.17
C PRO A 122 4.03 12.77 6.70
N ILE A 123 2.82 12.92 6.14
CA ILE A 123 2.49 12.47 4.78
C ILE A 123 3.31 13.21 3.70
N ASP A 124 3.67 14.47 3.91
CA ASP A 124 4.46 15.30 3.01
C ASP A 124 5.98 14.98 3.03
N ALA A 125 6.38 14.00 3.85
CA ALA A 125 7.75 13.47 3.80
C ALA A 125 8.05 12.81 2.44
N ALA A 126 7.07 12.17 1.80
CA ALA A 126 7.14 11.75 0.39
C ALA A 126 6.72 12.90 -0.55
N ASP A 127 7.05 12.79 -1.85
CA ASP A 127 6.57 13.74 -2.85
C ASP A 127 5.09 13.54 -3.18
N MET A 128 4.59 12.31 -3.03
CA MET A 128 3.19 11.93 -3.16
C MET A 128 2.95 10.56 -2.51
N THR A 129 1.72 10.32 -2.09
CA THR A 129 1.24 8.99 -1.69
C THR A 129 0.23 8.49 -2.73
N PHE A 130 0.38 7.25 -3.20
CA PHE A 130 -0.61 6.54 -4.03
C PHE A 130 -1.15 5.38 -3.22
N ALA A 131 -2.40 5.48 -2.81
CA ALA A 131 -3.00 4.54 -1.87
C ALA A 131 -4.50 4.41 -2.06
N THR A 132 -5.08 3.37 -1.50
CA THR A 132 -6.48 3.31 -1.11
C THR A 132 -6.76 4.32 0.00
N ASP A 133 -7.96 4.84 0.09
CA ASP A 133 -8.45 5.50 1.30
C ASP A 133 -8.60 4.45 2.42
N ASN A 134 -7.50 4.27 3.18
CA ASN A 134 -7.41 3.23 4.19
C ASN A 134 -8.37 3.44 5.36
N PHE A 135 -8.67 4.70 5.72
CA PHE A 135 -9.69 5.00 6.71
C PHE A 135 -11.07 4.56 6.21
N LYS A 136 -11.40 4.89 4.95
CA LYS A 136 -12.64 4.46 4.32
C LYS A 136 -12.74 2.94 4.19
N ALA A 137 -11.62 2.26 3.91
CA ALA A 137 -11.59 0.79 3.87
C ALA A 137 -12.01 0.18 5.21
N GLY A 138 -11.44 0.68 6.31
CA GLY A 138 -11.83 0.28 7.66
C GLY A 138 -13.28 0.65 7.99
N GLU A 139 -13.70 1.87 7.66
CA GLU A 139 -15.06 2.36 7.91
C GLU A 139 -16.12 1.47 7.25
N LEU A 140 -15.92 1.07 6.01
CA LEU A 140 -16.85 0.21 5.26
C LEU A 140 -17.06 -1.15 5.93
N ILE A 141 -15.98 -1.83 6.32
CA ILE A 141 -16.09 -3.13 7.00
C ILE A 141 -16.66 -3.00 8.42
N GLY A 142 -16.39 -1.89 9.12
CA GLY A 142 -16.99 -1.59 10.42
C GLY A 142 -18.48 -1.32 10.34
N GLN A 143 -18.93 -0.50 9.39
CA GLN A 143 -20.34 -0.24 9.11
C GLN A 143 -21.10 -1.51 8.75
N TRP A 144 -20.49 -2.35 7.88
CA TRP A 144 -21.08 -3.61 7.49
C TRP A 144 -21.20 -4.57 8.68
N ALA A 145 -20.14 -4.75 9.47
CA ALA A 145 -20.16 -5.64 10.64
C ALA A 145 -21.22 -5.23 11.66
N LYS A 146 -21.31 -3.93 11.96
CA LYS A 146 -22.34 -3.39 12.85
C LYS A 146 -23.75 -3.66 12.32
N ALA A 147 -24.01 -3.34 11.06
CA ALA A 147 -25.32 -3.54 10.44
C ALA A 147 -25.70 -5.02 10.35
N LYS A 148 -24.72 -5.89 10.09
CA LYS A 148 -24.89 -7.35 10.05
C LYS A 148 -25.30 -7.93 11.40
N LEU A 149 -24.75 -7.41 12.49
CA LEU A 149 -25.12 -7.81 13.86
C LEU A 149 -26.48 -7.23 14.29
N GLY A 150 -26.93 -6.12 13.72
CA GLY A 150 -28.16 -5.46 14.13
C GLY A 150 -28.16 -5.10 15.61
N ASP A 151 -29.18 -5.52 16.36
CA ASP A 151 -29.33 -5.22 17.80
C ASP A 151 -28.20 -5.86 18.64
N GLU A 152 -27.61 -6.96 18.20
CA GLU A 152 -26.48 -7.62 18.87
C GLU A 152 -25.17 -6.80 18.83
N ALA A 153 -25.08 -5.79 17.96
CA ALA A 153 -23.91 -4.90 17.91
C ALA A 153 -23.65 -4.15 19.23
N ALA A 154 -24.66 -3.96 20.05
CA ALA A 154 -24.54 -3.36 21.38
C ALA A 154 -23.77 -4.28 22.37
N ASN A 155 -23.79 -5.59 22.14
CA ASN A 155 -23.17 -6.62 22.96
C ASN A 155 -21.95 -7.26 22.27
N ALA A 156 -21.46 -6.67 21.19
CA ALA A 156 -20.33 -7.21 20.44
C ALA A 156 -19.09 -7.40 21.33
N LYS A 157 -18.33 -8.43 21.04
CA LYS A 157 -17.02 -8.72 21.60
C LYS A 157 -16.01 -8.76 20.46
N ILE A 158 -15.28 -7.68 20.32
CA ILE A 158 -14.47 -7.38 19.12
C ILE A 158 -13.00 -7.67 19.41
N ALA A 159 -12.40 -8.52 18.61
CA ALA A 159 -10.94 -8.70 18.55
C ALA A 159 -10.36 -7.80 17.44
N MET A 160 -9.33 -7.02 17.76
CA MET A 160 -8.62 -6.15 16.84
C MET A 160 -7.28 -6.80 16.49
N LEU A 161 -7.15 -7.28 15.24
CA LEU A 161 -5.93 -7.93 14.75
C LEU A 161 -5.15 -6.94 13.88
N ASP A 162 -4.21 -6.23 14.51
CA ASP A 162 -3.49 -5.10 13.95
C ASP A 162 -2.21 -5.49 13.21
N LEU A 163 -1.57 -4.52 12.54
CA LEU A 163 -0.40 -4.79 11.73
C LEU A 163 0.86 -5.01 12.56
N GLY A 164 1.25 -4.04 13.37
CA GLY A 164 2.53 -4.08 14.06
C GLY A 164 2.69 -3.01 15.13
N VAL A 165 3.59 -3.25 16.07
CA VAL A 165 3.82 -2.39 17.27
C VAL A 165 4.32 -0.98 16.94
N SER A 166 4.92 -0.76 15.76
CA SER A 166 5.33 0.57 15.29
C SER A 166 4.15 1.45 14.87
N GLN A 167 2.94 0.88 14.84
CA GLN A 167 1.70 1.54 14.42
C GLN A 167 1.86 2.27 13.08
N PRO A 168 2.24 1.57 11.98
CA PRO A 168 2.35 2.21 10.69
C PRO A 168 1.00 2.81 10.27
N THR A 169 1.02 3.95 9.59
CA THR A 169 -0.17 4.75 9.30
C THR A 169 -1.31 3.98 8.64
N VAL A 170 -0.99 3.02 7.76
CA VAL A 170 -2.00 2.16 7.13
C VAL A 170 -2.77 1.34 8.18
N GLY A 171 -2.08 0.84 9.20
CA GLY A 171 -2.70 0.10 10.32
C GLY A 171 -3.62 1.01 11.12
N VAL A 172 -3.10 2.17 11.54
CA VAL A 172 -3.90 3.16 12.30
C VAL A 172 -5.14 3.59 11.52
N LEU A 173 -5.01 3.91 10.24
CA LEU A 173 -6.14 4.37 9.44
C LEU A 173 -7.24 3.30 9.30
N ARG A 174 -6.87 2.02 9.04
CA ARG A 174 -7.85 0.93 8.91
C ARG A 174 -8.54 0.61 10.23
N ASP A 175 -7.78 0.57 11.32
CA ASP A 175 -8.29 0.36 12.68
C ASP A 175 -9.29 1.45 13.07
N GLN A 176 -8.86 2.71 13.00
CA GLN A 176 -9.69 3.87 13.33
C GLN A 176 -10.93 3.97 12.44
N GLY A 177 -10.79 3.64 11.15
CA GLY A 177 -11.92 3.53 10.24
C GLY A 177 -12.92 2.47 10.70
N PHE A 178 -12.45 1.27 11.07
CA PHE A 178 -13.32 0.21 11.57
C PHE A 178 -14.05 0.63 12.85
N LEU A 179 -13.35 1.20 13.82
CA LEU A 179 -13.95 1.68 15.07
C LEU A 179 -15.04 2.73 14.79
N GLN A 180 -14.76 3.73 13.94
CA GLN A 180 -15.76 4.73 13.55
C GLN A 180 -16.95 4.11 12.85
N GLY A 181 -16.73 3.21 11.89
CA GLY A 181 -17.78 2.51 11.15
C GLY A 181 -18.66 1.68 12.07
N PHE A 182 -18.07 1.01 13.04
CA PHE A 182 -18.80 0.24 14.06
C PHE A 182 -19.51 1.13 15.08
N GLY A 183 -19.14 2.40 15.18
CA GLY A 183 -19.72 3.37 16.13
C GLY A 183 -19.09 3.28 17.51
N ILE A 184 -17.77 3.16 17.54
CA ILE A 184 -16.92 3.20 18.72
C ILE A 184 -16.14 4.51 18.71
N ASP A 185 -15.93 5.11 19.88
CA ASP A 185 -15.12 6.32 20.04
C ASP A 185 -13.64 5.98 19.80
N LEU A 186 -12.97 6.76 18.94
CA LEU A 186 -11.64 6.47 18.45
C LEU A 186 -10.52 6.70 19.49
N GLY A 187 -10.78 7.45 20.57
CA GLY A 187 -9.70 7.96 21.42
C GLY A 187 -8.82 8.96 20.66
N ASP A 188 -7.50 8.71 20.58
CA ASP A 188 -6.59 9.48 19.74
C ASP A 188 -6.61 8.94 18.30
N PRO A 189 -7.09 9.70 17.30
CA PRO A 189 -7.21 9.21 15.93
C PRO A 189 -5.88 8.92 15.22
N ASN A 190 -4.74 9.21 15.86
CA ASN A 190 -3.41 8.97 15.29
C ASN A 190 -2.75 7.69 15.79
N LYS A 191 -3.44 6.90 16.59
CA LYS A 191 -2.95 5.60 17.10
C LYS A 191 -4.12 4.65 17.31
N TRP A 192 -3.87 3.38 17.43
CA TRP A 192 -4.83 2.38 17.85
C TRP A 192 -4.57 1.91 19.28
N GLY A 193 -5.59 1.33 19.92
CA GLY A 193 -5.50 0.67 21.21
C GLY A 193 -5.58 1.59 22.44
N ASP A 194 -6.17 2.78 22.30
CA ASP A 194 -6.47 3.67 23.45
C ASP A 194 -7.95 4.00 23.61
N GLU A 195 -8.81 3.39 22.78
CA GLU A 195 -10.26 3.42 22.99
C GLU A 195 -10.63 2.69 24.28
N THR A 196 -11.73 3.11 24.88
CA THR A 196 -12.19 2.59 26.18
C THR A 196 -13.54 1.89 26.11
N ASP A 197 -14.03 1.61 24.88
CA ASP A 197 -15.30 0.94 24.66
C ASP A 197 -15.22 -0.54 25.11
N PRO A 198 -16.11 -1.00 26.01
CA PRO A 198 -16.07 -2.36 26.55
C PRO A 198 -16.37 -3.46 25.53
N ARG A 199 -16.77 -3.10 24.31
CA ARG A 199 -16.96 -4.06 23.21
C ARG A 199 -15.64 -4.47 22.60
N VAL A 200 -14.59 -3.66 22.66
CA VAL A 200 -13.23 -4.03 22.22
C VAL A 200 -12.60 -4.88 23.31
N VAL A 201 -12.37 -6.16 22.99
CA VAL A 201 -11.75 -7.12 23.92
C VAL A 201 -10.26 -6.81 24.08
N GLY A 202 -9.62 -6.41 22.97
CA GLY A 202 -8.21 -6.05 22.95
C GLY A 202 -7.63 -6.04 21.54
N HIS A 203 -6.36 -5.66 21.49
CA HIS A 203 -5.55 -5.60 20.30
C HIS A 203 -4.40 -6.59 20.38
N ASP A 204 -4.07 -7.23 19.25
CA ASP A 204 -2.83 -7.97 19.10
C ASP A 204 -2.28 -7.80 17.68
N VAL A 205 -0.97 -8.01 17.50
CA VAL A 205 -0.29 -7.72 16.24
C VAL A 205 -0.07 -8.98 15.42
N THR A 206 -0.25 -8.85 14.11
CA THR A 206 -0.23 -9.98 13.16
C THR A 206 1.00 -10.00 12.26
N ALA A 207 1.78 -8.92 12.23
CA ALA A 207 2.81 -8.68 11.20
C ALA A 207 2.27 -8.89 9.76
N GLY A 208 0.95 -8.70 9.56
CA GLY A 208 0.26 -8.78 8.28
C GLY A 208 0.29 -10.17 7.62
N ASN A 209 0.47 -11.25 8.38
CA ASN A 209 0.59 -12.61 7.85
C ASN A 209 -0.29 -13.62 8.60
N GLU A 210 -0.45 -14.81 8.03
CA GLU A 210 -1.35 -15.86 8.52
C GLU A 210 -0.93 -16.39 9.90
N GLU A 211 0.37 -16.66 10.12
CA GLU A 211 0.88 -17.16 11.40
C GLU A 211 0.64 -16.16 12.53
N GLY A 212 0.93 -14.88 12.27
CA GLY A 212 0.66 -13.79 13.21
C GLY A 212 -0.84 -13.62 13.47
N GLY A 213 -1.67 -13.68 12.43
CA GLY A 213 -3.14 -13.62 12.57
C GLY A 213 -3.69 -14.76 13.44
N ARG A 214 -3.18 -15.97 13.26
CA ARG A 214 -3.53 -17.12 14.08
C ARG A 214 -3.12 -16.91 15.55
N THR A 215 -1.87 -16.52 15.80
CA THR A 215 -1.34 -16.30 17.15
C THR A 215 -2.11 -15.18 17.87
N ALA A 216 -2.36 -14.05 17.19
CA ALA A 216 -3.13 -12.94 17.74
C ALA A 216 -4.56 -13.36 18.12
N MET A 217 -5.22 -14.13 17.26
CA MET A 217 -6.57 -14.63 17.55
C MET A 217 -6.58 -15.61 18.72
N GLU A 218 -5.62 -16.54 18.79
CA GLU A 218 -5.48 -17.47 19.92
C GLU A 218 -5.28 -16.71 21.26
N ASN A 219 -4.45 -15.65 21.28
CA ASN A 219 -4.23 -14.81 22.45
C ASN A 219 -5.51 -14.09 22.90
N LEU A 220 -6.23 -13.49 21.96
CA LEU A 220 -7.46 -12.75 22.27
C LEU A 220 -8.61 -13.69 22.69
N LEU A 221 -8.72 -14.88 22.12
CA LEU A 221 -9.66 -15.92 22.56
C LEU A 221 -9.33 -16.42 23.97
N ALA A 222 -8.07 -16.46 24.36
CA ALA A 222 -7.67 -16.78 25.73
C ALA A 222 -8.07 -15.69 26.74
N ALA A 223 -8.10 -14.41 26.27
CA ALA A 223 -8.56 -13.28 27.10
C ALA A 223 -10.09 -13.24 27.23
N ASP A 224 -10.81 -13.43 26.12
CA ASP A 224 -12.29 -13.52 26.11
C ASP A 224 -12.76 -14.56 25.08
N PRO A 225 -13.23 -15.75 25.53
CA PRO A 225 -13.73 -16.78 24.61
C PRO A 225 -15.06 -16.43 23.95
N MET A 226 -15.71 -15.29 24.31
CA MET A 226 -16.99 -14.87 23.77
C MET A 226 -16.86 -13.92 22.58
N ILE A 227 -15.65 -13.70 22.05
CA ILE A 227 -15.44 -12.90 20.84
C ILE A 227 -16.36 -13.37 19.73
N ASN A 228 -17.08 -12.43 19.11
CA ASN A 228 -18.03 -12.70 18.03
C ASN A 228 -17.82 -11.82 16.79
N VAL A 229 -16.88 -10.84 16.86
CA VAL A 229 -16.42 -10.03 15.75
C VAL A 229 -14.92 -9.99 15.72
N VAL A 230 -14.31 -10.12 14.56
CA VAL A 230 -12.88 -9.99 14.35
C VAL A 230 -12.62 -8.98 13.24
N TYR A 231 -11.99 -7.87 13.60
CA TYR A 231 -11.32 -7.00 12.63
C TYR A 231 -9.94 -7.56 12.31
N THR A 232 -9.58 -7.61 11.05
CA THR A 232 -8.24 -7.97 10.63
C THR A 232 -7.67 -6.92 9.68
N ILE A 233 -6.41 -6.60 9.90
CA ILE A 233 -5.68 -5.61 9.09
C ILE A 233 -5.65 -5.96 7.61
N ASN A 234 -5.61 -7.26 7.28
CA ASN A 234 -5.55 -7.77 5.91
C ASN A 234 -6.04 -9.22 5.83
N GLU A 235 -6.22 -9.73 4.60
CA GLU A 235 -6.72 -11.09 4.35
C GLU A 235 -5.78 -12.22 4.81
N PRO A 236 -4.44 -12.13 4.75
CA PRO A 236 -3.59 -13.13 5.36
C PRO A 236 -3.82 -13.27 6.87
N ALA A 237 -3.97 -12.17 7.61
CA ALA A 237 -4.31 -12.21 9.04
C ALA A 237 -5.70 -12.83 9.28
N ALA A 238 -6.68 -12.55 8.41
CA ALA A 238 -8.01 -13.14 8.48
C ALA A 238 -7.97 -14.66 8.30
N ALA A 239 -7.16 -15.18 7.38
CA ALA A 239 -6.97 -16.61 7.18
C ALA A 239 -6.44 -17.27 8.46
N GLY A 240 -5.45 -16.67 9.11
CA GLY A 240 -4.92 -17.15 10.39
C GLY A 240 -5.96 -17.13 11.51
N ALA A 241 -6.72 -16.03 11.63
CA ALA A 241 -7.79 -15.92 12.61
C ALA A 241 -8.87 -17.00 12.42
N TYR A 242 -9.23 -17.28 11.17
CA TYR A 242 -10.18 -18.35 10.85
C TYR A 242 -9.67 -19.73 11.28
N GLU A 243 -8.39 -20.05 11.04
CA GLU A 243 -7.81 -21.32 11.47
C GLU A 243 -7.77 -21.45 13.01
N ALA A 244 -7.54 -20.37 13.77
CA ALA A 244 -7.64 -20.37 15.22
C ALA A 244 -9.07 -20.67 15.69
N LEU A 245 -10.07 -20.05 15.08
CA LEU A 245 -11.50 -20.29 15.38
C LEU A 245 -11.92 -21.71 15.04
N LYS A 246 -11.49 -22.23 13.90
CA LYS A 246 -11.76 -23.59 13.43
C LYS A 246 -11.16 -24.66 14.38
N ALA A 247 -9.98 -24.40 14.94
CA ALA A 247 -9.35 -25.30 15.88
C ALA A 247 -10.19 -25.54 17.15
N ILE A 248 -11.11 -24.62 17.48
CA ILE A 248 -12.02 -24.71 18.63
C ILE A 248 -13.50 -24.88 18.23
N GLY A 249 -13.78 -25.06 16.92
CA GLY A 249 -15.14 -25.30 16.37
C GLY A 249 -16.05 -24.06 16.44
N ARG A 250 -15.48 -22.84 16.34
CA ARG A 250 -16.25 -21.59 16.40
C ARG A 250 -16.22 -20.75 15.11
N GLU A 251 -15.69 -21.30 14.04
CA GLU A 251 -15.56 -20.62 12.74
C GLU A 251 -16.89 -20.13 12.16
N GLY A 252 -18.02 -20.78 12.51
CA GLY A 252 -19.36 -20.38 12.07
C GLY A 252 -20.06 -19.38 12.98
N ASP A 253 -19.52 -19.10 14.17
CA ASP A 253 -20.15 -18.25 15.20
C ASP A 253 -19.56 -16.82 15.23
N VAL A 254 -18.47 -16.57 14.51
CA VAL A 254 -17.70 -15.35 14.58
C VAL A 254 -17.65 -14.67 13.20
N THR A 255 -17.99 -13.40 13.17
CA THR A 255 -17.93 -12.58 11.96
C THR A 255 -16.51 -12.01 11.79
N ILE A 256 -15.81 -12.43 10.75
CA ILE A 256 -14.50 -11.87 10.36
C ILE A 256 -14.70 -10.84 9.26
N VAL A 257 -14.07 -9.66 9.38
CA VAL A 257 -14.00 -8.65 8.33
C VAL A 257 -12.56 -8.27 8.05
N SER A 258 -12.25 -7.92 6.81
CA SER A 258 -10.87 -7.72 6.37
C SER A 258 -10.73 -6.65 5.28
N VAL A 259 -9.49 -6.43 4.87
CA VAL A 259 -9.11 -5.55 3.77
C VAL A 259 -8.16 -6.33 2.85
N ASP A 260 -8.22 -6.09 1.57
CA ASP A 260 -7.33 -6.36 0.44
C ASP A 260 -8.13 -6.63 -0.85
N GLY A 261 -9.09 -7.56 -0.84
CA GLY A 261 -9.86 -7.95 -2.03
C GLY A 261 -9.01 -8.67 -3.07
N GLY A 262 -7.99 -9.43 -2.64
CA GLY A 262 -7.32 -10.40 -3.48
C GLY A 262 -8.28 -11.51 -3.93
N CYS A 263 -8.00 -12.21 -5.05
CA CYS A 263 -8.91 -13.26 -5.52
C CYS A 263 -9.13 -14.37 -4.48
N PRO A 264 -8.10 -14.82 -3.72
CA PRO A 264 -8.33 -15.73 -2.60
C PRO A 264 -9.21 -15.15 -1.50
N GLY A 265 -9.06 -13.86 -1.15
CA GLY A 265 -9.88 -13.21 -0.14
C GLY A 265 -11.33 -13.02 -0.57
N VAL A 266 -11.56 -12.61 -1.82
CA VAL A 266 -12.92 -12.53 -2.40
C VAL A 266 -13.57 -13.93 -2.44
N GLN A 267 -12.79 -14.98 -2.74
CA GLN A 267 -13.28 -16.36 -2.65
C GLN A 267 -13.64 -16.75 -1.21
N ASN A 268 -12.85 -16.32 -0.23
CA ASN A 268 -13.16 -16.51 1.20
C ASN A 268 -14.45 -15.82 1.63
N VAL A 269 -14.83 -14.71 0.97
CA VAL A 269 -16.17 -14.11 1.18
C VAL A 269 -17.26 -15.02 0.62
N ALA A 270 -17.08 -15.60 -0.59
CA ALA A 270 -18.01 -16.55 -1.18
C ALA A 270 -18.19 -17.81 -0.32
N ASP A 271 -17.11 -18.28 0.29
CA ASP A 271 -17.09 -19.50 1.12
C ASP A 271 -17.55 -19.24 2.57
N GLY A 272 -17.85 -17.99 2.93
CA GLY A 272 -18.31 -17.61 4.27
C GLY A 272 -17.20 -17.59 5.34
N VAL A 273 -15.94 -17.65 4.95
CA VAL A 273 -14.76 -17.50 5.84
C VAL A 273 -14.61 -16.06 6.32
N ILE A 274 -14.81 -15.11 5.41
CA ILE A 274 -14.82 -13.67 5.67
C ILE A 274 -16.21 -13.16 5.33
N GLY A 275 -16.81 -12.32 6.18
CA GLY A 275 -18.13 -11.76 5.92
C GLY A 275 -18.12 -10.63 4.88
N ALA A 276 -17.07 -9.80 4.93
CA ALA A 276 -16.82 -8.73 3.97
C ALA A 276 -15.35 -8.36 3.93
N THR A 277 -14.87 -7.90 2.76
CA THR A 277 -13.51 -7.36 2.59
C THR A 277 -13.54 -6.06 1.80
N SER A 278 -12.75 -5.07 2.20
CA SER A 278 -12.56 -3.84 1.43
C SER A 278 -11.48 -4.06 0.37
N GLN A 279 -11.89 -4.07 -0.91
CA GLN A 279 -11.02 -4.35 -2.05
C GLN A 279 -10.18 -3.13 -2.43
N GLN A 280 -8.88 -3.34 -2.63
CA GLN A 280 -7.88 -2.34 -3.04
C GLN A 280 -7.05 -2.84 -4.23
N TYR A 281 -6.21 -1.95 -4.83
CA TYR A 281 -5.66 -2.17 -6.17
C TYR A 281 -4.14 -1.97 -6.24
N PRO A 282 -3.30 -2.93 -5.76
CA PRO A 282 -1.84 -2.80 -5.69
C PRO A 282 -1.16 -2.64 -7.06
N LEU A 283 -1.67 -3.30 -8.10
CA LEU A 283 -1.15 -3.15 -9.47
C LEU A 283 -1.31 -1.70 -9.96
N LEU A 284 -2.47 -1.09 -9.69
CA LEU A 284 -2.76 0.29 -10.08
C LEU A 284 -1.85 1.27 -9.34
N MET A 285 -1.68 1.11 -8.02
CA MET A 285 -0.77 1.95 -7.21
C MET A 285 0.63 1.95 -7.82
N ALA A 286 1.17 0.77 -8.08
CA ALA A 286 2.53 0.62 -8.59
C ALA A 286 2.68 1.09 -10.04
N SER A 287 1.74 0.78 -10.94
CA SER A 287 1.79 1.22 -12.33
C SER A 287 1.72 2.75 -12.44
N LYS A 288 0.84 3.40 -11.67
CA LYS A 288 0.76 4.86 -11.58
C LYS A 288 2.03 5.48 -10.99
N GLY A 289 2.65 4.82 -10.03
CA GLY A 289 3.93 5.23 -9.48
C GLY A 289 5.05 5.22 -10.53
N ILE A 290 5.15 4.18 -11.35
CA ILE A 290 6.13 4.11 -12.46
C ILE A 290 5.84 5.18 -13.53
N GLU A 291 4.57 5.43 -13.88
CA GLU A 291 4.19 6.53 -14.79
C GLU A 291 4.65 7.89 -14.25
N ALA A 292 4.49 8.14 -12.94
CA ALA A 292 4.93 9.38 -12.31
C ALA A 292 6.46 9.54 -12.32
N ILE A 293 7.22 8.46 -12.06
CA ILE A 293 8.69 8.49 -12.17
C ILE A 293 9.14 8.76 -13.61
N ALA A 294 8.45 8.19 -14.62
CA ALA A 294 8.73 8.46 -16.02
C ALA A 294 8.52 9.95 -16.37
N ALA A 295 7.42 10.56 -15.91
CA ALA A 295 7.14 11.97 -16.12
C ALA A 295 8.17 12.87 -15.42
N TRP A 296 8.51 12.54 -14.18
CA TRP A 296 9.56 13.24 -13.42
C TRP A 296 10.92 13.20 -14.13
N ALA A 297 11.32 12.03 -14.59
CA ALA A 297 12.60 11.85 -15.28
C ALA A 297 12.65 12.60 -16.63
N LYS A 298 11.50 12.72 -17.30
CA LYS A 298 11.40 13.37 -18.61
C LYS A 298 11.45 14.90 -18.51
N ASP A 299 10.70 15.49 -17.62
CA ASP A 299 10.48 16.95 -17.59
C ASP A 299 10.28 17.55 -16.20
N GLY A 300 10.46 16.77 -15.13
CA GLY A 300 10.31 17.22 -13.75
C GLY A 300 8.85 17.34 -13.30
N THR A 301 7.89 16.78 -14.05
CA THR A 301 6.46 16.80 -13.66
C THR A 301 6.22 15.94 -12.43
N LYS A 302 5.66 16.54 -11.38
CA LYS A 302 5.24 15.84 -10.16
C LYS A 302 3.78 15.39 -10.27
N PRO A 303 3.43 14.20 -9.73
CA PRO A 303 2.04 13.76 -9.65
C PRO A 303 1.21 14.71 -8.78
N GLN A 304 -0.11 14.74 -9.04
CA GLN A 304 -1.05 15.54 -8.28
C GLN A 304 -1.96 14.63 -7.46
N PRO A 305 -2.39 15.06 -6.26
CA PRO A 305 -3.34 14.30 -5.45
C PRO A 305 -4.72 14.29 -6.11
N THR A 306 -5.57 13.36 -5.69
CA THR A 306 -7.00 13.37 -6.04
C THR A 306 -7.65 14.62 -5.44
N GLU A 307 -8.57 15.24 -6.20
CA GLU A 307 -9.27 16.45 -5.75
C GLU A 307 -9.93 16.25 -4.37
N GLY A 308 -9.63 17.16 -3.43
CA GLY A 308 -10.12 17.13 -2.05
C GLY A 308 -9.36 16.17 -1.12
N LYS A 309 -8.26 15.54 -1.58
CA LYS A 309 -7.38 14.68 -0.78
C LYS A 309 -5.94 15.18 -0.82
N ASP A 310 -5.12 14.73 0.10
CA ASP A 310 -3.66 14.97 0.14
C ASP A 310 -2.85 13.79 -0.43
N PHE A 311 -3.52 12.80 -1.05
CA PHE A 311 -2.93 11.64 -1.72
C PHE A 311 -3.67 11.32 -3.03
N PHE A 312 -3.06 10.51 -3.88
CA PHE A 312 -3.71 9.94 -5.07
C PHE A 312 -4.48 8.69 -4.65
N ASP A 313 -5.82 8.80 -4.67
CA ASP A 313 -6.72 7.72 -4.29
C ASP A 313 -6.90 6.73 -5.43
N THR A 314 -6.55 5.48 -5.19
CA THR A 314 -6.73 4.38 -6.15
C THR A 314 -8.09 3.69 -6.03
N GLY A 315 -8.93 4.14 -5.10
CA GLY A 315 -10.27 3.61 -4.86
C GLY A 315 -10.33 2.50 -3.83
N VAL A 316 -11.55 2.28 -3.34
CA VAL A 316 -11.92 1.18 -2.42
C VAL A 316 -13.36 0.78 -2.66
N GLU A 317 -13.65 -0.52 -2.63
CA GLU A 317 -15.01 -1.06 -2.73
C GLU A 317 -15.20 -2.19 -1.70
N LEU A 318 -16.32 -2.18 -0.99
CA LEU A 318 -16.67 -3.28 -0.09
C LEU A 318 -17.20 -4.46 -0.89
N VAL A 319 -16.61 -5.62 -0.72
CA VAL A 319 -17.07 -6.88 -1.35
C VAL A 319 -17.78 -7.73 -0.31
N THR A 320 -19.02 -8.11 -0.59
CA THR A 320 -19.81 -9.04 0.23
C THR A 320 -20.97 -9.62 -0.58
N ASP A 321 -21.36 -10.87 -0.30
CA ASP A 321 -22.61 -11.45 -0.80
C ASP A 321 -23.78 -11.28 0.17
N GLN A 322 -23.56 -10.55 1.26
CA GLN A 322 -24.56 -10.24 2.27
C GLN A 322 -24.71 -8.71 2.44
N PRO A 323 -25.20 -8.01 1.39
CA PRO A 323 -25.35 -6.55 1.44
C PRO A 323 -26.27 -6.13 2.61
N VAL A 324 -25.96 -4.98 3.18
CA VAL A 324 -26.75 -4.38 4.26
C VAL A 324 -27.20 -2.98 3.86
N ASP A 325 -28.34 -2.54 4.37
CA ASP A 325 -28.90 -1.22 4.05
C ASP A 325 -27.95 -0.09 4.51
N GLY A 326 -27.76 0.89 3.63
CA GLY A 326 -26.98 2.09 3.92
C GLY A 326 -25.46 1.92 3.78
N VAL A 327 -24.94 0.72 3.49
CA VAL A 327 -23.51 0.47 3.25
C VAL A 327 -23.32 0.07 1.79
N PRO A 328 -22.68 0.93 0.96
CA PRO A 328 -22.42 0.60 -0.43
C PRO A 328 -21.47 -0.60 -0.52
N SER A 329 -21.82 -1.57 -1.36
CA SER A 329 -21.03 -2.77 -1.57
C SER A 329 -21.24 -3.32 -2.99
N ILE A 330 -20.29 -4.11 -3.45
CA ILE A 330 -20.37 -4.92 -4.67
C ILE A 330 -20.48 -6.40 -4.30
N SER A 331 -21.06 -7.18 -5.21
CA SER A 331 -21.14 -8.63 -5.05
C SER A 331 -19.77 -9.30 -5.17
N VAL A 332 -19.63 -10.52 -4.63
CA VAL A 332 -18.45 -11.37 -4.85
C VAL A 332 -18.16 -11.53 -6.34
N LYS A 333 -19.18 -11.68 -7.19
CA LYS A 333 -18.96 -11.78 -8.63
C LYS A 333 -18.25 -10.56 -9.19
N GLU A 334 -18.71 -9.35 -8.85
CA GLU A 334 -18.08 -8.11 -9.29
C GLU A 334 -16.68 -7.92 -8.68
N GLY A 335 -16.50 -8.33 -7.41
CA GLY A 335 -15.20 -8.36 -6.76
C GLY A 335 -14.22 -9.31 -7.46
N MET A 336 -14.66 -10.51 -7.89
CA MET A 336 -13.85 -11.46 -8.66
C MET A 336 -13.43 -10.93 -10.03
N ASP A 337 -14.26 -10.12 -10.68
CA ASP A 337 -13.92 -9.48 -11.97
C ASP A 337 -12.83 -8.41 -11.83
N ARG A 338 -12.50 -7.96 -10.62
CA ARG A 338 -11.56 -6.86 -10.30
C ARG A 338 -10.43 -7.28 -9.37
N CYS A 339 -10.51 -8.47 -8.79
CA CYS A 339 -9.51 -8.95 -7.85
C CYS A 339 -8.15 -9.19 -8.52
N TRP A 340 -7.16 -9.32 -7.69
CA TRP A 340 -5.77 -9.60 -8.05
C TRP A 340 -5.27 -10.84 -7.27
N GLY A 341 -4.39 -11.63 -7.86
CA GLY A 341 -3.82 -12.79 -7.19
C GLY A 341 -3.92 -14.07 -8.00
#